data_e96998ddf9d1308c3959614d7bc30500
#
_entry.id   e96998ddf9d1308c3959614d7bc30500
#
_cell.length_a   1.000
_cell.length_b   1.000
_cell.length_c   1.000
_cell.angle_alpha   90.00
_cell.angle_beta   90.00
_cell.angle_gamma   90.00
#
_symmetry.space_group_name_H-M   'P 1'
#
loop_
_entity.id
_entity.type
_entity.pdbx_description
1 polymer ?
#
loop_
_entity_poly.entity_id
_entity_poly.type
_entity_poly.pdbx_seq_one_letter_code
_entity_poly.pdbx_strand_id
1 'polypeptide(L)'
;MEMGSFPCVAWSKTDSSPKEVLKDFLETRPSQRWLMIGHHAAHCDAQLWTAWHCSVRRFLRNTQLARTIDAEFIRFLAGTHHISEAFQRAGVSSSDLGGWLIYLPEISPKDSIEEGILPNLEYLQFFEKTSFEILESLNLIVSDSKFKHDLDNATKLGMNTDGLVMENFEDALIGFILSSEFNT
;
A
#
# COMPACT_ATOMS: atom_id res chain seq x y z
N MET A 1 11.42 6.61 -17.16
CA MET A 1 11.41 7.57 -16.03
C MET A 1 11.44 6.74 -14.77
N GLU A 2 12.48 6.91 -13.97
CA GLU A 2 12.57 6.22 -12.67
C GLU A 2 11.55 6.87 -11.73
N MET A 3 10.54 6.11 -11.30
CA MET A 3 9.61 6.59 -10.29
C MET A 3 10.36 6.66 -8.96
N GLY A 4 10.32 7.81 -8.31
CA GLY A 4 10.95 8.00 -7.00
C GLY A 4 10.34 7.15 -5.90
N SER A 5 10.69 7.42 -4.64
CA SER A 5 10.12 6.73 -3.49
C SER A 5 8.60 6.86 -3.45
N PHE A 6 7.93 5.77 -3.09
CA PHE A 6 6.47 5.77 -2.92
C PHE A 6 6.09 6.60 -1.69
N PRO A 7 5.02 7.41 -1.73
CA PRO A 7 4.61 8.25 -0.60
C PRO A 7 4.09 7.41 0.57
N CYS A 8 5.01 7.03 1.45
CA CYS A 8 4.73 6.26 2.65
C CYS A 8 5.66 6.68 3.81
N VAL A 9 5.19 6.51 5.02
CA VAL A 9 5.95 6.73 6.25
C VAL A 9 5.70 5.58 7.22
N ALA A 10 6.76 5.06 7.82
CA ALA A 10 6.64 4.04 8.85
C ALA A 10 6.20 4.68 10.17
N TRP A 11 5.34 3.99 10.90
CA TRP A 11 4.89 4.39 12.21
C TRP A 11 4.98 3.24 13.22
N SER A 12 5.09 3.58 14.49
CA SER A 12 4.97 2.66 15.61
C SER A 12 3.99 3.22 16.64
N LYS A 13 3.32 2.32 17.35
CA LYS A 13 2.41 2.70 18.43
C LYS A 13 3.14 2.76 19.78
N THR A 14 2.57 3.51 20.72
CA THR A 14 2.97 3.51 22.12
C THR A 14 2.09 2.56 22.94
N ASP A 15 0.86 2.96 23.25
CA ASP A 15 0.00 2.23 24.20
C ASP A 15 -1.40 1.86 23.64
N SER A 16 -1.81 2.42 22.49
CA SER A 16 -3.15 2.19 21.93
C SER A 16 -3.29 0.81 21.27
N SER A 17 -4.48 0.22 21.32
CA SER A 17 -4.72 -1.02 20.59
C SER A 17 -4.76 -0.76 19.07
N PRO A 18 -4.23 -1.66 18.22
CA PRO A 18 -4.24 -1.47 16.76
C PRO A 18 -5.65 -1.31 16.17
N LYS A 19 -6.65 -1.93 16.78
CA LYS A 19 -8.04 -1.79 16.33
C LYS A 19 -8.60 -0.39 16.58
N GLU A 20 -8.27 0.21 17.73
CA GLU A 20 -8.67 1.59 18.04
C GLU A 20 -7.96 2.57 17.12
N VAL A 21 -6.64 2.42 16.93
CA VAL A 21 -5.86 3.22 15.97
C VAL A 21 -6.48 3.17 14.58
N LEU A 22 -6.79 1.97 14.08
CA LEU A 22 -7.35 1.82 12.74
C LEU A 22 -8.76 2.43 12.63
N LYS A 23 -9.59 2.27 13.67
CA LYS A 23 -10.92 2.87 13.72
C LYS A 23 -10.82 4.39 13.67
N ASP A 24 -10.04 4.98 14.57
CA ASP A 24 -9.87 6.44 14.67
C ASP A 24 -9.27 7.00 13.36
N PHE A 25 -8.30 6.29 12.78
CA PHE A 25 -7.76 6.65 11.47
C PHE A 25 -8.82 6.68 10.37
N LEU A 26 -9.65 5.65 10.25
CA LEU A 26 -10.69 5.58 9.21
C LEU A 26 -11.76 6.66 9.38
N GLU A 27 -12.03 7.09 10.63
CA GLU A 27 -12.97 8.17 10.94
C GLU A 27 -12.39 9.56 10.67
N THR A 28 -11.06 9.73 10.78
CA THR A 28 -10.41 11.06 10.73
C THR A 28 -9.55 11.30 9.50
N ARG A 29 -9.22 10.27 8.70
CA ARG A 29 -8.36 10.42 7.52
C ARG A 29 -8.93 11.44 6.52
N PRO A 30 -8.08 12.26 5.87
CA PRO A 30 -8.54 13.32 4.96
C PRO A 30 -9.30 12.80 3.74
N SER A 31 -8.95 11.60 3.25
CA SER A 31 -9.61 10.97 2.11
C SER A 31 -9.32 9.46 2.07
N GLN A 32 -10.01 8.76 1.16
CA GLN A 32 -9.76 7.33 0.87
C GLN A 32 -8.42 7.06 0.16
N ARG A 33 -7.63 8.12 -0.13
CA ARG A 33 -6.26 7.95 -0.65
C ARG A 33 -5.23 7.72 0.45
N TRP A 34 -5.61 7.93 1.71
CA TRP A 34 -4.81 7.61 2.87
C TRP A 34 -5.19 6.25 3.42
N LEU A 35 -4.22 5.37 3.61
CA LEU A 35 -4.44 4.03 4.17
C LEU A 35 -3.30 3.60 5.08
N MET A 36 -3.59 2.66 5.97
CA MET A 36 -2.60 1.99 6.82
C MET A 36 -2.50 0.53 6.46
N ILE A 37 -1.27 0.03 6.35
CA ILE A 37 -0.96 -1.39 6.15
C ILE A 37 0.04 -1.87 7.20
N GLY A 38 0.10 -3.20 7.41
CA GLY A 38 1.08 -3.79 8.31
C GLY A 38 2.52 -3.64 7.80
N HIS A 39 3.50 -3.68 8.69
CA HIS A 39 4.92 -3.61 8.31
C HIS A 39 5.32 -4.70 7.31
N HIS A 40 4.74 -5.90 7.46
CA HIS A 40 5.00 -7.05 6.62
C HIS A 40 4.49 -6.89 5.18
N ALA A 41 3.63 -5.92 4.92
CA ALA A 41 2.94 -5.78 3.63
C ALA A 41 3.73 -4.99 2.58
N ALA A 42 4.75 -4.23 2.97
CA ALA A 42 5.57 -3.44 2.06
C ALA A 42 7.05 -3.85 2.11
N HIS A 43 7.62 -4.13 0.95
CA HIS A 43 8.99 -4.62 0.79
C HIS A 43 9.89 -3.72 -0.07
N CYS A 44 9.32 -2.95 -0.99
CA CYS A 44 10.05 -2.02 -1.85
C CYS A 44 9.10 -1.02 -2.53
N ASP A 45 9.66 0.07 -3.02
CA ASP A 45 8.90 1.09 -3.77
C ASP A 45 8.27 0.53 -5.05
N ALA A 46 8.98 -0.33 -5.78
CA ALA A 46 8.49 -0.93 -7.02
C ALA A 46 7.23 -1.76 -6.80
N GLN A 47 7.14 -2.51 -5.69
CA GLN A 47 5.93 -3.24 -5.29
C GLN A 47 4.74 -2.28 -5.12
N LEU A 48 4.92 -1.21 -4.37
CA LEU A 48 3.85 -0.24 -4.07
C LEU A 48 3.41 0.52 -5.33
N TRP A 49 4.36 0.93 -6.17
CA TRP A 49 4.04 1.56 -7.46
C TRP A 49 3.31 0.61 -8.40
N THR A 50 3.66 -0.67 -8.42
CA THR A 50 2.97 -1.68 -9.23
C THR A 50 1.52 -1.85 -8.77
N ALA A 51 1.29 -1.99 -7.47
CA ALA A 51 -0.06 -2.10 -6.91
C ALA A 51 -0.90 -0.83 -7.19
N TRP A 52 -0.31 0.36 -7.04
CA TRP A 52 -0.96 1.63 -7.37
C TRP A 52 -1.34 1.69 -8.85
N HIS A 53 -0.40 1.37 -9.74
CA HIS A 53 -0.63 1.41 -11.18
C HIS A 53 -1.75 0.47 -11.62
N CYS A 54 -1.77 -0.77 -11.11
CA CYS A 54 -2.83 -1.72 -11.37
C CYS A 54 -4.19 -1.23 -10.88
N SER A 55 -4.24 -0.67 -9.68
CA SER A 55 -5.47 -0.13 -9.08
C SER A 55 -6.03 1.02 -9.88
N VAL A 56 -5.20 2.00 -10.20
CA VAL A 56 -5.57 3.18 -10.98
C VAL A 56 -6.04 2.79 -12.38
N ARG A 57 -5.33 1.87 -13.06
CA ARG A 57 -5.72 1.38 -14.37
C ARG A 57 -7.11 0.74 -14.36
N ARG A 58 -7.45 -0.03 -13.32
CA ARG A 58 -8.78 -0.61 -13.19
C ARG A 58 -9.86 0.45 -12.96
N PHE A 59 -9.59 1.45 -12.14
CA PHE A 59 -10.52 2.58 -11.96
C PHE A 59 -10.76 3.35 -13.25
N LEU A 60 -9.72 3.64 -14.03
CA LEU A 60 -9.84 4.29 -15.34
C LEU A 60 -10.69 3.50 -16.34
N ARG A 61 -10.64 2.16 -16.27
CA ARG A 61 -11.41 1.26 -17.14
C ARG A 61 -12.78 0.89 -16.60
N ASN A 62 -13.14 1.35 -15.39
CA ASN A 62 -14.36 0.93 -14.67
C ASN A 62 -14.44 -0.60 -14.49
N THR A 63 -13.30 -1.26 -14.24
CA THR A 63 -13.17 -2.72 -14.03
C THR A 63 -12.67 -3.08 -12.63
N GLN A 64 -12.63 -2.11 -11.72
CA GLN A 64 -12.25 -2.34 -10.32
C GLN A 64 -13.24 -3.28 -9.62
N LEU A 65 -12.72 -4.09 -8.71
CA LEU A 65 -13.52 -4.99 -7.88
C LEU A 65 -13.92 -4.35 -6.55
N ALA A 66 -13.08 -3.46 -6.04
CA ALA A 66 -13.36 -2.71 -4.82
C ALA A 66 -14.11 -1.41 -5.10
N ARG A 67 -14.83 -0.91 -4.09
CA ARG A 67 -15.57 0.36 -4.20
C ARG A 67 -14.68 1.59 -4.12
N THR A 68 -13.51 1.45 -3.48
CA THR A 68 -12.60 2.55 -3.15
C THR A 68 -11.19 2.23 -3.60
N ILE A 69 -10.39 3.28 -3.88
CA ILE A 69 -9.03 3.12 -4.42
C ILE A 69 -8.10 2.43 -3.40
N ASP A 70 -8.24 2.71 -2.11
CA ASP A 70 -7.48 2.07 -1.05
C ASP A 70 -7.77 0.56 -0.95
N ALA A 71 -9.03 0.17 -1.02
CA ALA A 71 -9.41 -1.24 -1.01
C ALA A 71 -8.92 -1.99 -2.27
N GLU A 72 -8.97 -1.35 -3.44
CA GLU A 72 -8.42 -1.92 -4.68
C GLU A 72 -6.90 -2.05 -4.60
N PHE A 73 -6.20 -1.05 -4.04
CA PHE A 73 -4.76 -1.11 -3.81
C PHE A 73 -4.37 -2.26 -2.88
N ILE A 74 -5.03 -2.40 -1.73
CA ILE A 74 -4.76 -3.50 -0.77
C ILE A 74 -5.01 -4.86 -1.43
N ARG A 75 -6.04 -4.98 -2.26
CA ARG A 75 -6.35 -6.19 -3.01
C ARG A 75 -5.20 -6.61 -3.94
N PHE A 76 -4.64 -5.67 -4.71
CA PHE A 76 -3.50 -5.93 -5.54
C PHE A 76 -2.26 -6.28 -4.72
N LEU A 77 -2.01 -5.53 -3.64
CA LEU A 77 -0.88 -5.77 -2.76
C LEU A 77 -0.90 -7.19 -2.15
N ALA A 78 -2.08 -7.68 -1.82
CA ALA A 78 -2.31 -9.02 -1.25
C ALA A 78 -2.57 -10.12 -2.29
N GLY A 79 -2.53 -9.81 -3.59
CA GLY A 79 -2.67 -10.78 -4.66
C GLY A 79 -3.99 -11.57 -4.65
N THR A 80 -5.09 -10.98 -4.21
CA THR A 80 -6.39 -11.65 -4.09
C THR A 80 -7.54 -10.83 -4.67
N HIS A 81 -8.63 -11.50 -5.05
CA HIS A 81 -9.88 -10.84 -5.49
C HIS A 81 -10.86 -10.59 -4.33
N HIS A 82 -10.61 -11.18 -3.17
CA HIS A 82 -11.47 -11.06 -2.00
C HIS A 82 -11.01 -9.92 -1.08
N ILE A 83 -11.82 -8.87 -0.98
CA ILE A 83 -11.48 -7.67 -0.19
C ILE A 83 -11.21 -8.01 1.29
N SER A 84 -12.03 -8.87 1.91
CA SER A 84 -11.80 -9.28 3.31
C SER A 84 -10.48 -10.02 3.51
N GLU A 85 -10.10 -10.88 2.58
CA GLU A 85 -8.82 -11.58 2.59
C GLU A 85 -7.64 -10.61 2.37
N ALA A 86 -7.80 -9.63 1.48
CA ALA A 86 -6.79 -8.61 1.25
C ALA A 86 -6.46 -7.83 2.53
N PHE A 87 -7.48 -7.40 3.27
CA PHE A 87 -7.29 -6.73 4.56
C PHE A 87 -6.67 -7.64 5.63
N GLN A 88 -6.99 -8.94 5.63
CA GLN A 88 -6.36 -9.90 6.54
C GLN A 88 -4.86 -10.10 6.23
N ARG A 89 -4.49 -10.12 4.94
CA ARG A 89 -3.12 -10.35 4.48
C ARG A 89 -2.22 -9.12 4.58
N ALA A 90 -2.73 -7.95 4.25
CA ALA A 90 -1.93 -6.72 4.13
C ALA A 90 -2.28 -5.63 5.15
N GLY A 91 -3.44 -5.69 5.79
CA GLY A 91 -3.87 -4.70 6.77
C GLY A 91 -3.09 -4.78 8.08
N VAL A 92 -3.30 -3.77 8.92
CA VAL A 92 -2.78 -3.74 10.29
C VAL A 92 -3.51 -4.78 11.14
N SER A 93 -2.78 -5.70 11.75
CA SER A 93 -3.33 -6.74 12.63
C SER A 93 -3.36 -6.30 14.09
N SER A 94 -4.10 -7.03 14.92
CA SER A 94 -4.18 -6.75 16.37
C SER A 94 -2.86 -6.98 17.12
N SER A 95 -1.92 -7.71 16.54
CA SER A 95 -0.60 -7.98 17.11
C SER A 95 0.49 -7.01 16.61
N ASP A 96 0.18 -6.15 15.62
CA ASP A 96 1.18 -5.25 15.06
C ASP A 96 1.54 -4.14 16.03
N LEU A 97 2.83 -3.85 16.14
CA LEU A 97 3.37 -2.75 16.92
C LEU A 97 3.58 -1.49 16.09
N GLY A 98 3.30 -1.55 14.79
CA GLY A 98 3.47 -0.48 13.83
C GLY A 98 3.06 -0.90 12.43
N GLY A 99 3.29 -0.04 11.45
CA GLY A 99 2.95 -0.27 10.06
C GLY A 99 3.45 0.84 9.16
N TRP A 100 2.81 0.96 8.01
CA TRP A 100 3.04 2.03 7.05
C TRP A 100 1.77 2.86 6.88
N LEU A 101 1.91 4.18 6.96
CA LEU A 101 0.91 5.13 6.49
C LEU A 101 1.26 5.46 5.03
N ILE A 102 0.30 5.27 4.14
CA ILE A 102 0.47 5.39 2.69
C ILE A 102 -0.48 6.44 2.15
N TYR A 103 -0.03 7.21 1.18
CA TYR A 103 -0.86 8.04 0.34
C TYR A 103 -0.85 7.52 -1.11
N LEU A 104 -2.04 7.41 -1.72
CA LEU A 104 -2.22 7.00 -3.11
C LEU A 104 -2.35 8.23 -4.00
N PRO A 105 -1.30 8.61 -4.78
CA PRO A 105 -1.35 9.80 -5.62
C PRO A 105 -2.49 9.75 -6.64
N GLU A 106 -3.01 10.93 -6.98
CA GLU A 106 -3.90 11.06 -8.12
C GLU A 106 -3.13 10.89 -9.43
N ILE A 107 -3.85 10.68 -10.51
CA ILE A 107 -3.27 10.61 -11.85
C ILE A 107 -3.00 12.04 -12.31
N SER A 108 -1.89 12.24 -13.01
CA SER A 108 -1.61 13.51 -13.65
C SER A 108 -2.68 13.83 -14.71
N PRO A 109 -3.26 15.05 -14.70
CA PRO A 109 -4.30 15.41 -15.66
C PRO A 109 -3.81 15.51 -17.12
N LYS A 110 -2.49 15.45 -17.34
CA LYS A 110 -1.87 15.51 -18.69
C LYS A 110 -1.74 14.14 -19.36
N ASP A 111 -2.03 13.06 -18.63
CA ASP A 111 -1.80 11.72 -19.14
C ASP A 111 -3.02 11.27 -19.92
N SER A 112 -2.96 11.48 -21.21
CA SER A 112 -3.71 10.64 -22.14
C SER A 112 -3.25 9.19 -21.93
N ILE A 113 -4.14 8.23 -22.14
CA ILE A 113 -3.84 6.78 -22.08
C ILE A 113 -2.63 6.41 -22.98
N GLU A 114 -2.30 7.26 -23.94
CA GLU A 114 -1.20 7.10 -24.89
C GLU A 114 0.20 7.39 -24.29
N GLU A 115 0.31 8.23 -23.27
CA GLU A 115 1.58 8.60 -22.64
C GLU A 115 1.92 7.79 -21.39
N GLY A 116 0.99 6.95 -20.92
CA GLY A 116 1.13 6.15 -19.73
C GLY A 116 0.50 6.77 -18.49
N ILE A 117 0.25 5.95 -17.48
CA ILE A 117 -0.35 6.37 -16.22
C ILE A 117 0.76 6.87 -15.30
N LEU A 118 0.81 8.17 -15.03
CA LEU A 118 1.79 8.80 -14.15
C LEU A 118 1.10 9.41 -12.92
N PRO A 119 1.75 9.42 -11.75
CA PRO A 119 1.21 10.07 -10.57
C PRO A 119 1.25 11.59 -10.72
N ASN A 120 0.21 12.28 -10.26
CA ASN A 120 0.26 13.73 -10.06
C ASN A 120 1.19 14.02 -8.89
N LEU A 121 2.26 14.76 -9.13
CA LEU A 121 3.31 15.05 -8.15
C LEU A 121 2.94 16.16 -7.15
N GLU A 122 1.75 16.74 -7.20
CA GLU A 122 1.31 17.74 -6.23
C GLU A 122 1.33 17.24 -4.79
N TYR A 123 1.21 15.91 -4.58
CA TYR A 123 1.31 15.35 -3.23
C TYR A 123 2.66 15.65 -2.54
N LEU A 124 3.73 15.87 -3.26
CA LEU A 124 5.04 16.22 -2.71
C LEU A 124 4.99 17.50 -1.85
N GLN A 125 4.05 18.39 -2.12
CA GLN A 125 3.91 19.65 -1.40
C GLN A 125 3.27 19.50 -0.02
N PHE A 126 2.47 18.45 0.19
CA PHE A 126 1.69 18.31 1.42
C PHE A 126 1.90 16.98 2.15
N PHE A 127 2.44 15.96 1.49
CA PHE A 127 2.51 14.59 2.03
C PHE A 127 3.20 14.53 3.39
N GLU A 128 4.40 15.11 3.51
CA GLU A 128 5.18 15.07 4.75
C GLU A 128 4.42 15.71 5.91
N LYS A 129 3.89 16.91 5.70
CA LYS A 129 3.13 17.64 6.71
C LYS A 129 1.87 16.87 7.12
N THR A 130 1.06 16.44 6.14
CA THR A 130 -0.21 15.78 6.40
C THR A 130 -0.01 14.41 7.06
N SER A 131 1.01 13.65 6.65
CA SER A 131 1.33 12.37 7.29
C SER A 131 1.71 12.55 8.76
N PHE A 132 2.51 13.58 9.07
CA PHE A 132 2.86 13.92 10.45
C PHE A 132 1.61 14.29 11.28
N GLU A 133 0.74 15.16 10.76
CA GLU A 133 -0.51 15.58 11.42
C GLU A 133 -1.43 14.38 11.70
N ILE A 134 -1.56 13.44 10.75
CA ILE A 134 -2.33 12.21 10.94
C ILE A 134 -1.74 11.37 12.08
N LEU A 135 -0.43 11.09 12.04
CA LEU A 135 0.22 10.26 13.05
C LEU A 135 0.15 10.89 14.44
N GLU A 136 0.37 12.19 14.54
CA GLU A 136 0.26 12.95 15.79
C GLU A 136 -1.17 12.87 16.38
N SER A 137 -2.19 13.06 15.55
CA SER A 137 -3.60 12.99 15.97
C SER A 137 -4.00 11.62 16.54
N LEU A 138 -3.31 10.57 16.10
CA LEU A 138 -3.52 9.18 16.53
C LEU A 138 -2.56 8.74 17.65
N ASN A 139 -1.75 9.66 18.20
CA ASN A 139 -0.69 9.37 19.17
C ASN A 139 0.30 8.28 18.70
N LEU A 140 0.63 8.31 17.41
CA LEU A 140 1.61 7.41 16.80
C LEU A 140 2.94 8.12 16.61
N ILE A 141 4.02 7.34 16.62
CA ILE A 141 5.38 7.84 16.47
C ILE A 141 5.88 7.47 15.07
N VAL A 142 6.51 8.43 14.38
CA VAL A 142 7.25 8.16 13.13
C VAL A 142 8.38 7.18 13.44
N SER A 143 8.48 6.11 12.66
CA SER A 143 9.52 5.09 12.81
C SER A 143 10.56 5.22 11.71
N ASP A 144 11.83 4.92 12.05
CA ASP A 144 12.93 4.86 11.07
C ASP A 144 12.97 3.52 10.29
N SER A 145 11.91 2.72 10.36
CA SER A 145 11.82 1.46 9.63
C SER A 145 12.01 1.67 8.14
N LYS A 146 12.75 0.75 7.51
CA LYS A 146 12.98 0.72 6.07
C LYS A 146 12.32 -0.50 5.46
N PHE A 147 12.05 -0.44 4.17
CA PHE A 147 11.63 -1.62 3.42
C PHE A 147 12.65 -2.74 3.54
N LYS A 148 12.15 -3.97 3.63
CA LYS A 148 12.98 -5.16 3.81
C LYS A 148 12.41 -6.31 3.00
N HIS A 149 13.24 -6.93 2.19
CA HIS A 149 12.88 -8.17 1.54
C HIS A 149 12.85 -9.28 2.59
N ASP A 150 11.70 -9.91 2.76
CA ASP A 150 11.47 -10.93 3.79
C ASP A 150 10.48 -11.97 3.27
N LEU A 151 10.95 -13.22 3.17
CA LEU A 151 10.17 -14.33 2.60
C LEU A 151 8.95 -14.69 3.47
N ASP A 152 9.08 -14.63 4.79
CA ASP A 152 7.99 -14.94 5.71
C ASP A 152 6.89 -13.89 5.61
N ASN A 153 7.28 -12.63 5.49
CA ASN A 153 6.34 -11.53 5.30
C ASN A 153 5.66 -11.61 3.93
N ALA A 154 6.36 -11.96 2.87
CA ALA A 154 5.77 -12.18 1.55
C ALA A 154 4.78 -13.36 1.56
N THR A 155 5.09 -14.43 2.31
CA THR A 155 4.17 -15.55 2.51
C THR A 155 2.89 -15.12 3.21
N LYS A 156 2.95 -14.21 4.19
CA LYS A 156 1.77 -13.64 4.85
C LYS A 156 0.88 -12.86 3.88
N LEU A 157 1.45 -12.24 2.86
CA LEU A 157 0.70 -11.60 1.77
C LEU A 157 -0.01 -12.61 0.85
N GLY A 158 0.32 -13.90 0.95
CA GLY A 158 -0.21 -14.97 0.12
C GLY A 158 0.68 -15.35 -1.05
N MET A 159 1.90 -14.83 -1.13
CA MET A 159 2.87 -15.18 -2.15
C MET A 159 3.45 -16.57 -1.87
N ASN A 160 3.59 -17.40 -2.90
CA ASN A 160 4.36 -18.64 -2.80
C ASN A 160 5.85 -18.30 -2.88
N THR A 161 6.57 -18.60 -1.82
CA THR A 161 8.01 -18.32 -1.69
C THR A 161 8.88 -19.57 -1.78
N ASP A 162 8.31 -20.75 -2.07
CA ASP A 162 9.02 -22.00 -2.18
C ASP A 162 10.09 -21.95 -3.29
N GLY A 163 11.34 -22.16 -2.92
CA GLY A 163 12.46 -22.11 -3.87
C GLY A 163 12.83 -20.72 -4.40
N LEU A 164 12.22 -19.65 -3.86
CA LEU A 164 12.53 -18.29 -4.27
C LEU A 164 13.90 -17.88 -3.70
N VAL A 165 14.79 -17.43 -4.60
CA VAL A 165 16.06 -16.83 -4.24
C VAL A 165 15.92 -15.31 -4.07
N MET A 166 16.63 -14.74 -3.09
CA MET A 166 16.49 -13.32 -2.73
C MET A 166 16.84 -12.36 -3.88
N GLU A 167 17.69 -12.75 -4.81
CA GLU A 167 18.02 -11.97 -6.01
C GLU A 167 16.82 -11.71 -6.91
N ASN A 168 15.84 -12.62 -6.93
CA ASN A 168 14.62 -12.54 -7.74
C ASN A 168 13.40 -12.09 -6.92
N PHE A 169 13.59 -11.66 -5.67
CA PHE A 169 12.49 -11.38 -4.75
C PHE A 169 11.59 -10.25 -5.26
N GLU A 170 12.18 -9.15 -5.72
CA GLU A 170 11.42 -7.99 -6.22
C GLU A 170 10.63 -8.34 -7.48
N ASP A 171 11.26 -9.02 -8.45
CA ASP A 171 10.59 -9.46 -9.68
C ASP A 171 9.43 -10.43 -9.36
N ALA A 172 9.63 -11.32 -8.39
CA ALA A 172 8.60 -12.24 -7.95
C ALA A 172 7.42 -11.52 -7.25
N LEU A 173 7.68 -10.49 -6.44
CA LEU A 173 6.65 -9.64 -5.86
C LEU A 173 5.84 -8.91 -6.92
N ILE A 174 6.51 -8.31 -7.90
CA ILE A 174 5.86 -7.64 -9.02
C ILE A 174 5.01 -8.64 -9.81
N GLY A 175 5.57 -9.81 -10.14
CA GLY A 175 4.84 -10.89 -10.81
C GLY A 175 3.62 -11.36 -10.02
N PHE A 176 3.72 -11.47 -8.70
CA PHE A 176 2.61 -11.83 -7.81
C PHE A 176 1.46 -10.82 -7.91
N ILE A 177 1.75 -9.52 -7.85
CA ILE A 177 0.75 -8.45 -8.00
C ILE A 177 0.11 -8.51 -9.38
N LEU A 178 0.91 -8.58 -10.44
CA LEU A 178 0.42 -8.60 -11.82
C LEU A 178 -0.43 -9.83 -12.12
N SER A 179 -0.06 -11.00 -11.58
CA SER A 179 -0.83 -12.24 -11.78
C SER A 179 -2.23 -12.17 -11.18
N SER A 180 -2.42 -11.38 -10.12
CA SER A 180 -3.73 -11.19 -9.49
C SER A 180 -4.76 -10.50 -10.40
N GLU A 181 -4.32 -9.91 -11.50
CA GLU A 181 -5.22 -9.32 -12.50
C GLU A 181 -5.95 -10.39 -13.33
N PHE A 182 -5.36 -11.55 -13.47
CA PHE A 182 -5.81 -12.63 -14.35
C PHE A 182 -6.41 -13.82 -13.62
N ASN A 183 -6.17 -13.93 -12.33
CA ASN A 183 -6.73 -15.00 -11.51
C ASN A 183 -8.20 -14.67 -11.19
N THR A 184 -9.10 -15.25 -11.92
CA THR A 184 -10.55 -15.20 -11.68
C THR A 184 -11.03 -16.40 -10.87
#